data_1fb65946a4003059027bb0a4f6c674f6
#
_entry.id   1fb65946a4003059027bb0a4f6c674f6
#
_cell.length_a   1.000
_cell.length_b   1.000
_cell.length_c   1.000
_cell.angle_alpha   90.00
_cell.angle_beta   90.00
_cell.angle_gamma   90.00
#
_symmetry.space_group_name_H-M   'P 1'
#
loop_
_entity.id
_entity.type
_entity.pdbx_description
1 polymer ?
#
loop_
_entity_poly.entity_id
_entity_poly.type
_entity_poly.pdbx_seq_one_letter_code
_entity_poly.pdbx_strand_id
1 'polypeptide(L)'
;NGLSRFHKIEYFYNQLLKKNINNSKISMYAKNFTQIMRKELCQKKYLIKDSFNFLNLNYKNYNFHLISASEHNELNYLCKKLNLDKYFLTIDGSPTPKINLIRDLLKKLKYKKKETIYIGDSVNDLEAAKINKIDFYGYNEKKLMSKSTMYIHTFKNISI
;
A
#
# COMPACT_ATOMS: atom_id res chain seq x y z
N ASN A 1 3.32 -11.29 1.74
CA ASN A 1 2.53 -10.09 1.38
C ASN A 1 3.43 -9.01 0.79
N GLY A 2 2.85 -8.08 0.01
CA GLY A 2 3.60 -6.99 -0.64
C GLY A 2 4.10 -7.28 -2.06
N LEU A 3 3.94 -8.49 -2.58
CA LEU A 3 4.25 -8.81 -3.96
C LEU A 3 3.13 -8.38 -4.92
N SER A 4 3.51 -8.06 -6.16
CA SER A 4 2.54 -7.77 -7.21
C SER A 4 1.64 -8.97 -7.53
N ARG A 5 0.49 -8.72 -8.11
CA ARG A 5 -0.46 -9.76 -8.53
C ARG A 5 0.15 -10.78 -9.49
N PHE A 6 0.95 -10.31 -10.43
CA PHE A 6 1.64 -11.17 -11.39
C PHE A 6 2.59 -12.15 -10.70
N HIS A 7 3.46 -11.67 -9.81
CA HIS A 7 4.35 -12.52 -9.02
C HIS A 7 3.60 -13.52 -8.14
N LYS A 8 2.45 -13.14 -7.57
CA LYS A 8 1.63 -14.05 -6.76
C LYS A 8 1.05 -15.19 -7.59
N ILE A 9 0.56 -14.91 -8.81
CA ILE A 9 0.04 -15.92 -9.73
C ILE A 9 1.16 -16.86 -10.17
N GLU A 10 2.29 -16.31 -10.58
CA GLU A 10 3.47 -17.07 -10.99
C GLU A 10 3.96 -18.00 -9.87
N TYR A 11 4.15 -17.47 -8.67
CA TYR A 11 4.52 -18.22 -7.48
C TYR A 11 3.53 -19.37 -7.19
N PHE A 12 2.23 -19.09 -7.24
CA PHE A 12 1.19 -20.08 -7.00
C PHE A 12 1.29 -21.26 -7.97
N TYR A 13 1.43 -20.97 -9.26
CA TYR A 13 1.56 -22.02 -10.27
C TYR A 13 2.87 -22.77 -10.15
N ASN A 14 4.01 -22.06 -10.11
CA ASN A 14 5.32 -22.68 -10.16
C ASN A 14 5.69 -23.38 -8.84
N GLN A 15 5.38 -22.76 -7.69
CA GLN A 15 5.83 -23.28 -6.39
C GLN A 15 4.80 -24.14 -5.69
N LEU A 16 3.52 -23.80 -5.74
CA LEU A 16 2.48 -24.56 -5.01
C LEU A 16 1.86 -25.64 -5.88
N LEU A 17 1.51 -25.35 -7.13
CA LEU A 17 0.94 -26.35 -8.03
C LEU A 17 1.98 -27.19 -8.78
N LYS A 18 3.26 -26.79 -8.75
CA LYS A 18 4.36 -27.43 -9.50
C LYS A 18 4.06 -27.53 -11.00
N LYS A 19 3.42 -26.51 -11.57
CA LYS A 19 3.03 -26.41 -12.98
C LYS A 19 3.65 -25.15 -13.59
N ASN A 20 4.20 -25.28 -14.78
CA ASN A 20 4.66 -24.12 -15.54
C ASN A 20 3.47 -23.28 -16.03
N ILE A 21 3.62 -21.97 -15.95
CA ILE A 21 2.64 -21.01 -16.46
C ILE A 21 3.35 -20.00 -17.35
N ASN A 22 2.78 -19.70 -18.52
CA ASN A 22 3.31 -18.70 -19.43
C ASN A 22 2.74 -17.29 -19.12
N ASN A 23 3.43 -16.27 -19.61
CA ASN A 23 3.07 -14.87 -19.38
C ASN A 23 1.65 -14.51 -19.89
N SER A 24 1.19 -15.12 -20.97
CA SER A 24 -0.16 -14.90 -21.49
C SER A 24 -1.23 -15.34 -20.49
N LYS A 25 -1.08 -16.53 -19.91
CA LYS A 25 -1.99 -17.05 -18.87
C LYS A 25 -1.90 -16.21 -17.59
N ILE A 26 -0.69 -15.79 -17.16
CA ILE A 26 -0.54 -14.91 -16.01
C ILE A 26 -1.32 -13.61 -16.23
N SER A 27 -1.18 -13.01 -17.41
CA SER A 27 -1.90 -11.77 -17.78
C SER A 27 -3.42 -11.96 -17.80
N MET A 28 -3.90 -13.07 -18.36
CA MET A 28 -5.32 -13.41 -18.39
C MET A 28 -5.89 -13.55 -16.97
N TYR A 29 -5.23 -14.31 -16.09
CA TYR A 29 -5.67 -14.49 -14.71
C TYR A 29 -5.59 -13.17 -13.91
N ALA A 30 -4.56 -12.37 -14.14
CA ALA A 30 -4.45 -11.06 -13.51
C ALA A 30 -5.61 -10.14 -13.93
N LYS A 31 -6.00 -10.15 -15.19
CA LYS A 31 -7.15 -9.40 -15.72
C LYS A 31 -8.47 -9.87 -15.10
N ASN A 32 -8.71 -11.19 -15.07
CA ASN A 32 -9.91 -11.76 -14.46
C ASN A 32 -10.00 -11.41 -12.97
N PHE A 33 -8.88 -11.55 -12.25
CA PHE A 33 -8.80 -11.17 -10.84
C PHE A 33 -9.10 -9.68 -10.64
N THR A 34 -8.60 -8.81 -11.53
CA THR A 34 -8.92 -7.37 -11.51
C THR A 34 -10.42 -7.13 -11.58
N GLN A 35 -11.14 -7.80 -12.49
CA GLN A 35 -12.58 -7.61 -12.63
C GLN A 35 -13.34 -8.03 -11.37
N ILE A 36 -12.99 -9.18 -10.79
CA ILE A 36 -13.58 -9.67 -9.53
C ILE A 36 -13.31 -8.67 -8.40
N MET A 37 -12.06 -8.24 -8.25
CA MET A 37 -11.66 -7.33 -7.19
C MET A 37 -12.30 -5.95 -7.31
N ARG A 38 -12.50 -5.43 -8.53
CA ARG A 38 -13.25 -4.18 -8.75
C ARG A 38 -14.67 -4.27 -8.23
N LYS A 39 -15.37 -5.38 -8.53
CA LYS A 39 -16.73 -5.59 -8.05
C LYS A 39 -16.79 -5.65 -6.52
N GLU A 40 -15.86 -6.35 -5.89
CA GLU A 40 -15.85 -6.54 -4.44
C GLU A 40 -15.30 -5.34 -3.68
N LEU A 41 -14.09 -4.86 -4.03
CA LEU A 41 -13.39 -3.84 -3.23
C LEU A 41 -13.98 -2.42 -3.36
N CYS A 42 -14.85 -2.15 -4.34
CA CYS A 42 -15.55 -0.88 -4.42
C CYS A 42 -16.64 -0.67 -3.35
N GLN A 43 -16.77 -1.59 -2.41
CA GLN A 43 -17.76 -1.51 -1.33
C GLN A 43 -17.14 -0.90 -0.07
N LYS A 44 -17.74 0.17 0.46
CA LYS A 44 -17.27 0.89 1.66
C LYS A 44 -17.13 0.00 2.91
N LYS A 45 -17.84 -1.14 2.95
CA LYS A 45 -17.77 -2.10 4.07
C LYS A 45 -16.37 -2.68 4.30
N TYR A 46 -15.51 -2.64 3.28
CA TYR A 46 -14.12 -3.14 3.37
C TYR A 46 -13.12 -2.07 3.81
N LEU A 47 -13.54 -0.82 3.94
CA LEU A 47 -12.67 0.21 4.51
C LEU A 47 -12.44 -0.06 6.00
N ILE A 48 -11.19 -0.02 6.41
CA ILE A 48 -10.84 -0.07 7.82
C ILE A 48 -11.25 1.26 8.44
N LYS A 49 -12.33 1.23 9.22
CA LYS A 49 -12.96 2.45 9.77
C LYS A 49 -11.99 3.29 10.59
N ASP A 50 -11.12 2.65 11.35
CA ASP A 50 -10.15 3.31 12.23
C ASP A 50 -9.19 4.22 11.44
N SER A 51 -8.46 3.66 10.48
CA SER A 51 -7.55 4.43 9.63
C SER A 51 -8.27 5.43 8.71
N PHE A 52 -9.47 5.08 8.24
CA PHE A 52 -10.28 6.00 7.44
C PHE A 52 -10.71 7.23 8.23
N ASN A 53 -11.14 7.06 9.49
CA ASN A 53 -11.52 8.17 10.35
C ASN A 53 -10.31 9.09 10.63
N PHE A 54 -9.15 8.52 10.91
CA PHE A 54 -7.92 9.29 11.09
C PHE A 54 -7.59 10.12 9.84
N LEU A 55 -7.62 9.50 8.67
CA LEU A 55 -7.39 10.17 7.39
C LEU A 55 -8.38 11.33 7.17
N ASN A 56 -9.66 11.07 7.39
CA ASN A 56 -10.72 12.07 7.21
C ASN A 56 -10.60 13.28 8.16
N LEU A 57 -10.11 13.06 9.38
CA LEU A 57 -9.91 14.14 10.36
C LEU A 57 -8.64 14.94 10.09
N ASN A 58 -7.63 14.35 9.48
CA ASN A 58 -6.28 14.92 9.44
C ASN A 58 -5.78 15.31 8.04
N TYR A 59 -6.54 15.07 6.96
CA TYR A 59 -6.04 15.29 5.60
C TYR A 59 -5.70 16.75 5.26
N LYS A 60 -6.16 17.71 6.08
CA LYS A 60 -5.80 19.12 5.96
C LYS A 60 -4.56 19.49 6.78
N ASN A 61 -4.20 18.67 7.76
CA ASN A 61 -3.09 18.93 8.69
C ASN A 61 -1.79 18.28 8.22
N TYR A 62 -1.87 17.18 7.44
CA TYR A 62 -0.76 16.42 6.94
C TYR A 62 -0.80 16.24 5.42
N ASN A 63 0.35 16.09 4.82
CA ASN A 63 0.47 15.73 3.41
C ASN A 63 0.42 14.19 3.28
N PHE A 64 -0.75 13.66 2.98
CA PHE A 64 -0.90 12.22 2.78
C PHE A 64 -0.57 11.79 1.36
N HIS A 65 0.16 10.67 1.26
CA HIS A 65 0.50 9.98 0.02
C HIS A 65 0.15 8.50 0.17
N LEU A 66 -0.38 7.88 -0.87
CA LEU A 66 -0.68 6.46 -0.87
C LEU A 66 0.30 5.71 -1.76
N ILE A 67 1.05 4.78 -1.17
CA ILE A 67 2.00 3.92 -1.88
C ILE A 67 1.62 2.46 -1.65
N SER A 68 1.35 1.73 -2.73
CA SER A 68 0.87 0.34 -2.67
C SER A 68 1.59 -0.58 -3.65
N ALA A 69 1.62 -1.88 -3.35
CA ALA A 69 2.04 -2.91 -4.30
C ALA A 69 0.94 -3.26 -5.33
N SER A 70 -0.26 -2.72 -5.19
CA SER A 70 -1.33 -2.85 -6.18
C SER A 70 -0.93 -2.19 -7.50
N GLU A 71 -1.47 -2.68 -8.62
CA GLU A 71 -1.26 -2.06 -9.93
C GLU A 71 -1.79 -0.62 -9.90
N HIS A 72 -1.01 0.32 -10.47
CA HIS A 72 -1.23 1.76 -10.34
C HIS A 72 -2.62 2.22 -10.79
N ASN A 73 -3.06 1.80 -11.98
CA ASN A 73 -4.37 2.20 -12.51
C ASN A 73 -5.52 1.61 -11.70
N GLU A 74 -5.35 0.37 -11.21
CA GLU A 74 -6.33 -0.30 -10.35
C GLU A 74 -6.46 0.40 -9.00
N LEU A 75 -5.35 0.77 -8.40
CA LEU A 75 -5.32 1.52 -7.14
C LEU A 75 -6.05 2.86 -7.27
N ASN A 76 -5.74 3.61 -8.32
CA ASN A 76 -6.38 4.90 -8.61
C ASN A 76 -7.88 4.73 -8.88
N TYR A 77 -8.27 3.69 -9.64
CA TYR A 77 -9.68 3.37 -9.88
C TYR A 77 -10.44 3.11 -8.57
N LEU A 78 -9.89 2.29 -7.68
CA LEU A 78 -10.50 1.99 -6.38
C LEU A 78 -10.60 3.24 -5.50
N CYS A 79 -9.55 4.04 -5.42
CA CYS A 79 -9.55 5.27 -4.64
C CYS A 79 -10.64 6.25 -5.12
N LYS A 80 -10.77 6.44 -6.43
CA LYS A 80 -11.84 7.28 -7.01
C LYS A 80 -13.24 6.72 -6.72
N LYS A 81 -13.46 5.43 -6.90
CA LYS A 81 -14.76 4.79 -6.64
C LYS A 81 -15.18 4.88 -5.18
N LEU A 82 -14.23 4.86 -4.26
CA LEU A 82 -14.47 4.98 -2.82
C LEU A 82 -14.41 6.42 -2.31
N ASN A 83 -14.16 7.42 -3.19
CA ASN A 83 -13.95 8.83 -2.84
C ASN A 83 -12.79 9.01 -1.84
N LEU A 84 -11.71 8.23 -2.00
CA LEU A 84 -10.51 8.31 -1.18
C LEU A 84 -9.43 9.20 -1.79
N ASP A 85 -9.47 9.40 -3.10
CA ASP A 85 -8.49 10.19 -3.86
C ASP A 85 -8.33 11.62 -3.33
N LYS A 86 -9.41 12.23 -2.85
CA LYS A 86 -9.39 13.57 -2.27
C LYS A 86 -8.51 13.74 -1.01
N TYR A 87 -8.15 12.63 -0.36
CA TYR A 87 -7.33 12.66 0.86
C TYR A 87 -5.82 12.59 0.59
N PHE A 88 -5.42 12.22 -0.63
CA PHE A 88 -4.03 11.98 -0.96
C PHE A 88 -3.53 12.96 -2.02
N LEU A 89 -2.34 13.51 -1.80
CA LEU A 89 -1.66 14.36 -2.79
C LEU A 89 -1.13 13.53 -3.97
N THR A 90 -0.70 12.29 -3.71
CA THR A 90 -0.33 11.31 -4.75
C THR A 90 -0.83 9.91 -4.38
N ILE A 91 -1.12 9.10 -5.42
CA ILE A 91 -1.52 7.71 -5.29
C ILE A 91 -0.66 6.92 -6.26
N ASP A 92 0.28 6.14 -5.74
CA ASP A 92 1.30 5.46 -6.52
C ASP A 92 1.31 3.95 -6.24
N GLY A 93 1.36 3.17 -7.32
CA GLY A 93 1.31 1.71 -7.29
C GLY A 93 2.36 1.04 -8.16
N SER A 94 2.34 -0.31 -8.18
CA SER A 94 3.20 -1.09 -9.07
C SER A 94 2.97 -0.73 -10.56
N PRO A 95 3.98 -0.96 -11.45
CA PRO A 95 5.12 -1.86 -11.27
C PRO A 95 6.32 -1.28 -10.49
N THR A 96 6.35 0.03 -10.21
CA THR A 96 7.49 0.63 -9.51
C THR A 96 7.57 0.13 -8.07
N PRO A 97 8.72 -0.37 -7.62
CA PRO A 97 8.90 -0.84 -6.23
C PRO A 97 8.68 0.29 -5.20
N LYS A 98 8.09 -0.03 -4.05
CA LYS A 98 7.80 0.93 -2.97
C LYS A 98 9.03 1.74 -2.54
N ILE A 99 10.19 1.10 -2.49
CA ILE A 99 11.47 1.75 -2.15
C ILE A 99 11.74 2.94 -3.08
N ASN A 100 11.54 2.74 -4.38
CA ASN A 100 11.76 3.76 -5.39
C ASN A 100 10.68 4.85 -5.33
N LEU A 101 9.40 4.44 -5.17
CA LEU A 101 8.29 5.38 -5.04
C LEU A 101 8.50 6.35 -3.87
N ILE A 102 8.91 5.83 -2.68
CA ILE A 102 9.20 6.67 -1.51
C ILE A 102 10.38 7.59 -1.80
N ARG A 103 11.50 7.05 -2.32
CA ARG A 103 12.69 7.85 -2.64
C ARG A 103 12.37 9.00 -3.57
N ASP A 104 11.66 8.71 -4.65
CA ASP A 104 11.36 9.68 -5.70
C ASP A 104 10.36 10.74 -5.21
N LEU A 105 9.39 10.35 -4.38
CA LEU A 105 8.46 11.25 -3.71
C LEU A 105 9.21 12.21 -2.75
N LEU A 106 10.05 11.69 -1.86
CA LEU A 106 10.84 12.51 -0.93
C LEU A 106 11.70 13.53 -1.69
N LYS A 107 12.35 13.10 -2.78
CA LYS A 107 13.18 13.97 -3.62
C LYS A 107 12.35 15.03 -4.35
N LYS A 108 11.27 14.62 -5.00
CA LYS A 108 10.40 15.49 -5.81
C LYS A 108 9.76 16.60 -4.96
N LEU A 109 9.27 16.25 -3.78
CA LEU A 109 8.58 17.19 -2.89
C LEU A 109 9.49 17.81 -1.84
N LYS A 110 10.79 17.48 -1.85
CA LYS A 110 11.80 17.99 -0.90
C LYS A 110 11.43 17.76 0.56
N TYR A 111 10.75 16.66 0.87
CA TYR A 111 10.37 16.34 2.24
C TYR A 111 11.59 15.99 3.09
N LYS A 112 11.60 16.49 4.32
CA LYS A 112 12.60 16.12 5.31
C LYS A 112 12.30 14.74 5.87
N LYS A 113 13.29 13.86 5.86
CA LYS A 113 13.14 12.47 6.31
C LYS A 113 12.68 12.36 7.76
N LYS A 114 13.15 13.26 8.63
CA LYS A 114 12.78 13.33 10.06
C LYS A 114 11.33 13.77 10.30
N GLU A 115 10.70 14.36 9.29
CA GLU A 115 9.31 14.83 9.33
C GLU A 115 8.40 13.94 8.47
N THR A 116 8.90 12.77 8.04
CA THR A 116 8.19 11.84 7.17
C THR A 116 8.06 10.49 7.84
N ILE A 117 6.83 10.00 7.88
CA ILE A 117 6.49 8.70 8.47
C ILE A 117 5.88 7.82 7.38
N TYR A 118 6.26 6.56 7.33
CA TYR A 118 5.61 5.56 6.51
C TYR A 118 4.82 4.59 7.38
N ILE A 119 3.51 4.51 7.17
CA ILE A 119 2.61 3.61 7.91
C ILE A 119 2.32 2.41 7.02
N GLY A 120 2.50 1.20 7.55
CA GLY A 120 2.29 0.00 6.75
C GLY A 120 2.08 -1.28 7.58
N ASP A 121 1.66 -2.35 6.89
CA ASP A 121 1.30 -3.65 7.47
C ASP A 121 2.18 -4.80 6.97
N SER A 122 3.26 -4.52 6.24
CA SER A 122 4.11 -5.58 5.68
C SER A 122 5.60 -5.35 5.93
N VAL A 123 6.36 -6.46 5.87
CA VAL A 123 7.83 -6.40 5.93
C VAL A 123 8.40 -5.56 4.79
N ASN A 124 7.78 -5.60 3.61
CA ASN A 124 8.21 -4.78 2.48
C ASN A 124 8.02 -3.28 2.73
N ASP A 125 7.03 -2.89 3.54
CA ASP A 125 6.83 -1.50 3.97
C ASP A 125 7.94 -1.07 4.93
N LEU A 126 8.24 -1.91 5.90
CA LEU A 126 9.33 -1.70 6.84
C LEU A 126 10.69 -1.55 6.12
N GLU A 127 10.97 -2.44 5.16
CA GLU A 127 12.21 -2.38 4.37
C GLU A 127 12.29 -1.10 3.54
N ALA A 128 11.17 -0.71 2.91
CA ALA A 128 11.11 0.50 2.11
C ALA A 128 11.36 1.76 2.94
N ALA A 129 10.80 1.83 4.15
CA ALA A 129 11.06 2.92 5.09
C ALA A 129 12.53 2.94 5.55
N LYS A 130 13.07 1.80 5.96
CA LYS A 130 14.48 1.68 6.41
C LYS A 130 15.48 2.12 5.34
N ILE A 131 15.32 1.65 4.10
CA ILE A 131 16.21 2.02 3.00
C ILE A 131 16.15 3.53 2.72
N ASN A 132 14.98 4.13 2.84
CA ASN A 132 14.80 5.57 2.65
C ASN A 132 15.16 6.41 3.88
N LYS A 133 15.47 5.76 5.03
CA LYS A 133 15.83 6.40 6.31
C LYS A 133 14.72 7.34 6.81
N ILE A 134 13.49 6.87 6.76
CA ILE A 134 12.30 7.52 7.35
C ILE A 134 11.72 6.63 8.44
N ASP A 135 10.95 7.20 9.35
CA ASP A 135 10.29 6.46 10.40
C ASP A 135 9.23 5.52 9.84
N PHE A 136 9.13 4.34 10.44
CA PHE A 136 8.14 3.33 10.09
C PHE A 136 7.21 3.06 11.26
N TYR A 137 5.92 3.26 11.03
CA TYR A 137 4.89 2.94 11.99
C TYR A 137 4.11 1.70 11.51
N GLY A 138 4.26 0.61 12.27
CA GLY A 138 3.56 -0.65 11.97
C GLY A 138 2.09 -0.56 12.36
N TYR A 139 1.19 -1.08 11.51
CA TYR A 139 -0.24 -1.14 11.77
C TYR A 139 -0.82 -2.46 11.26
N ASN A 140 -1.80 -3.02 11.98
CA ASN A 140 -2.58 -4.20 11.56
C ASN A 140 -1.77 -5.50 11.28
N GLU A 141 -0.49 -5.58 11.67
CA GLU A 141 0.35 -6.79 11.60
C GLU A 141 1.25 -6.88 12.84
N LYS A 142 0.89 -7.74 13.77
CA LYS A 142 1.57 -7.88 15.08
C LYS A 142 3.07 -8.19 14.98
N LYS A 143 3.52 -8.88 13.92
CA LYS A 143 4.95 -9.19 13.70
C LYS A 143 5.83 -7.95 13.49
N LEU A 144 5.22 -6.80 13.28
CA LEU A 144 5.93 -5.54 13.12
C LEU A 144 6.11 -4.78 14.43
N MET A 145 5.46 -5.18 15.53
CA MET A 145 5.50 -4.46 16.80
C MET A 145 6.93 -4.21 17.30
N SER A 146 7.78 -5.22 17.28
CA SER A 146 9.17 -5.13 17.74
C SER A 146 10.16 -4.55 16.72
N LYS A 147 9.70 -4.26 15.49
CA LYS A 147 10.55 -3.85 14.36
C LYS A 147 10.27 -2.43 13.87
N SER A 148 9.16 -1.85 14.31
CA SER A 148 8.70 -0.52 13.93
C SER A 148 9.28 0.55 14.86
N THR A 149 9.43 1.77 14.38
CA THR A 149 9.71 2.95 15.24
C THR A 149 8.57 3.13 16.25
N MET A 150 7.35 2.97 15.80
CA MET A 150 6.15 2.90 16.63
C MET A 150 5.18 1.87 16.07
N TYR A 151 4.38 1.22 16.94
CA TYR A 151 3.28 0.37 16.50
C TYR A 151 1.94 0.99 16.84
N ILE A 152 1.11 1.16 15.82
CA ILE A 152 -0.23 1.73 15.95
C ILE A 152 -1.21 0.61 16.27
N HIS A 153 -1.76 0.57 17.48
CA HIS A 153 -2.84 -0.33 17.86
C HIS A 153 -4.20 0.17 17.38
N THR A 154 -4.39 1.48 17.42
CA THR A 154 -5.57 2.18 16.93
C THR A 154 -5.17 3.61 16.57
N PHE A 155 -5.81 4.17 15.55
CA PHE A 155 -5.64 5.58 15.19
C PHE A 155 -6.46 6.52 16.08
N LYS A 156 -7.27 5.98 16.99
CA LYS A 156 -8.04 6.79 17.94
C LYS A 156 -7.07 7.49 18.89
N ASN A 157 -7.12 8.81 18.95
CA ASN A 157 -6.26 9.66 19.81
C ASN A 157 -4.76 9.56 19.54
N ILE A 158 -4.35 9.13 18.33
CA ILE A 158 -2.94 9.18 17.96
C ILE A 158 -2.56 10.59 17.54
N SER A 159 -1.41 11.05 18.04
CA SER A 159 -0.69 12.23 17.54
C SER A 159 0.51 11.74 16.75
N ILE A 160 0.67 12.20 15.53
CA ILE A 160 1.77 11.85 14.63
C ILE A 160 2.63 13.09 14.41
#